data_08e12c2aad2d2af21496516443d1cea2
#
_entry.id   08e12c2aad2d2af21496516443d1cea2
#
_cell.length_a   1.000
_cell.length_b   1.000
_cell.length_c   1.000
_cell.angle_alpha   90.00
_cell.angle_beta   90.00
_cell.angle_gamma   90.00
#
_symmetry.space_group_name_H-M   'P 1'
#
loop_
_entity.id
_entity.type
_entity.pdbx_description
1 polymer ?
#
loop_
_entity_poly.entity_id
_entity_poly.type
_entity_poly.pdbx_seq_one_letter_code
_entity_poly.pdbx_strand_id
1 'polypeptide(L)'
;NVTLEKVTAVNGKFNGVLEQLTAEDGNYYAVPFRSDFWVVYYNKDIFDQAGVEYPTNDMTMADFDAKIREVNEKAGVYGNIYHTWRSTTTLFGILDGQHTVIDGNYDFLKPYYEQVLSEQADGVIPNYGEQKTSGLHYSGAFENGQAAMCNMGSWFIATLQKYNAEAASNGVQPVNFGIVKYPHPDGAPAGSTLGTVTSLAVNANSEKKEAALDFVNWCASEDGAKCVAAVGTFPAVASDETNKIISSTDGFPSDDASLEALNTTAIYLEMPLSDKASEIETILNTEHDAIMTESETVDEGIANMNEQVQALLG
;
A
#
# COMPACT_ATOMS: atom_id res chain seq x y z
N ASN A 1 6.00 23.24 -14.52
CA ASN A 1 5.60 22.00 -15.19
C ASN A 1 6.83 21.43 -15.91
N VAL A 2 7.21 20.20 -15.59
CA VAL A 2 8.29 19.49 -16.29
C VAL A 2 7.68 18.84 -17.52
N THR A 3 8.17 19.19 -18.71
CA THR A 3 7.77 18.53 -19.95
C THR A 3 8.51 17.19 -20.04
N LEU A 4 7.77 16.10 -20.18
CA LEU A 4 8.31 14.75 -20.28
C LEU A 4 8.45 14.30 -21.74
N GLU A 5 9.47 13.51 -22.03
CA GLU A 5 9.68 12.88 -23.32
C GLU A 5 8.75 11.66 -23.45
N LYS A 6 8.13 11.51 -24.62
CA LYS A 6 7.34 10.34 -24.93
C LYS A 6 8.21 9.08 -24.97
N VAL A 7 7.76 8.02 -24.29
CA VAL A 7 8.42 6.71 -24.34
C VAL A 7 7.82 5.89 -25.49
N THR A 8 8.67 5.42 -26.40
CA THR A 8 8.26 4.69 -27.61
C THR A 8 8.62 3.19 -27.61
N ALA A 9 9.51 2.76 -26.72
CA ALA A 9 9.94 1.37 -26.64
C ALA A 9 9.80 0.88 -25.19
N VAL A 10 8.78 0.08 -24.94
CA VAL A 10 8.53 -0.55 -23.62
C VAL A 10 8.41 -2.05 -23.85
N ASN A 11 9.39 -2.81 -23.36
CA ASN A 11 9.50 -4.26 -23.61
C ASN A 11 9.05 -5.13 -22.42
N GLY A 12 8.61 -4.52 -21.32
CA GLY A 12 8.23 -5.24 -20.09
C GLY A 12 6.79 -5.75 -20.12
N LYS A 13 6.52 -6.74 -19.28
CA LYS A 13 5.17 -7.24 -18.99
C LYS A 13 4.74 -6.68 -17.64
N PHE A 14 3.83 -5.74 -17.61
CA PHE A 14 3.46 -4.94 -16.44
C PHE A 14 2.14 -5.34 -15.78
N ASN A 15 1.54 -6.48 -16.16
CA ASN A 15 0.31 -7.02 -15.57
C ASN A 15 -0.84 -5.99 -15.45
N GLY A 16 -1.04 -5.17 -16.49
CA GLY A 16 -2.08 -4.14 -16.53
C GLY A 16 -1.71 -2.81 -15.86
N VAL A 17 -0.55 -2.71 -15.25
CA VAL A 17 -0.11 -1.48 -14.56
C VAL A 17 0.23 -0.37 -15.55
N LEU A 18 0.84 -0.71 -16.70
CA LEU A 18 1.23 0.27 -17.71
C LEU A 18 0.00 0.94 -18.34
N GLU A 19 -1.06 0.17 -18.57
CA GLU A 19 -2.33 0.66 -19.12
C GLU A 19 -2.97 1.72 -18.21
N GLN A 20 -2.83 1.58 -16.88
CA GLN A 20 -3.31 2.56 -15.92
C GLN A 20 -2.48 3.85 -15.90
N LEU A 21 -1.32 3.88 -16.56
CA LEU A 21 -0.44 5.04 -16.71
C LEU A 21 -0.49 5.64 -18.12
N THR A 22 -1.44 5.24 -18.94
CA THR A 22 -1.66 5.82 -20.28
C THR A 22 -2.22 7.23 -20.14
N ALA A 23 -1.55 8.22 -20.75
CA ALA A 23 -2.03 9.60 -20.78
C ALA A 23 -3.25 9.74 -21.71
N GLU A 24 -4.00 10.84 -21.58
CA GLU A 24 -5.22 11.10 -22.37
C GLU A 24 -4.98 11.09 -23.88
N ASP A 25 -3.79 11.43 -24.34
CA ASP A 25 -3.38 11.38 -25.74
C ASP A 25 -2.97 9.97 -26.22
N GLY A 26 -3.12 8.96 -25.36
CA GLY A 26 -2.78 7.58 -25.63
C GLY A 26 -1.29 7.26 -25.56
N ASN A 27 -0.45 8.16 -25.10
CA ASN A 27 0.99 7.99 -25.00
C ASN A 27 1.43 7.68 -23.57
N TYR A 28 2.65 7.13 -23.45
CA TYR A 28 3.34 6.94 -22.19
C TYR A 28 4.43 8.01 -22.04
N TYR A 29 4.47 8.67 -20.89
CA TYR A 29 5.49 9.67 -20.55
C TYR A 29 6.34 9.25 -19.36
N ALA A 30 6.00 8.11 -18.74
CA ALA A 30 6.78 7.46 -17.71
C ALA A 30 6.64 5.94 -17.84
N VAL A 31 7.62 5.21 -17.35
CA VAL A 31 7.64 3.75 -17.38
C VAL A 31 7.76 3.23 -15.95
N PRO A 32 6.85 2.36 -15.49
CA PRO A 32 6.97 1.76 -14.18
C PRO A 32 8.20 0.86 -14.13
N PHE A 33 9.04 1.02 -13.10
CA PHE A 33 10.15 0.10 -12.84
C PHE A 33 9.96 -0.68 -11.55
N ARG A 34 9.09 -0.18 -10.66
CA ARG A 34 8.75 -0.76 -9.40
C ARG A 34 7.23 -0.69 -9.21
N SER A 35 6.64 -1.79 -8.75
CA SER A 35 5.21 -1.90 -8.49
C SER A 35 5.00 -2.61 -7.16
N ASP A 36 4.82 -1.83 -6.11
CA ASP A 36 4.49 -2.34 -4.80
C ASP A 36 2.99 -2.66 -4.72
N PHE A 37 2.66 -3.69 -3.97
CA PHE A 37 1.30 -4.08 -3.62
C PHE A 37 1.15 -4.13 -2.11
N TRP A 38 -0.07 -4.08 -1.60
CA TRP A 38 -0.33 -4.02 -0.18
C TRP A 38 -0.66 -5.39 0.39
N VAL A 39 -0.18 -5.62 1.62
CA VAL A 39 -0.37 -6.84 2.40
C VAL A 39 -0.63 -6.49 3.86
N VAL A 40 -1.01 -7.47 4.67
CA VAL A 40 -1.00 -7.35 6.13
C VAL A 40 0.24 -8.03 6.68
N TYR A 41 1.05 -7.27 7.40
CA TYR A 41 2.14 -7.78 8.23
C TYR A 41 1.61 -8.19 9.59
N TYR A 42 2.12 -9.27 10.16
CA TYR A 42 1.78 -9.66 11.53
C TYR A 42 3.02 -10.14 12.28
N ASN A 43 3.07 -9.84 13.57
CA ASN A 43 4.16 -10.25 14.46
C ASN A 43 3.82 -11.60 15.07
N LYS A 44 4.46 -12.67 14.59
CA LYS A 44 4.20 -14.05 15.01
C LYS A 44 4.37 -14.25 16.51
N ASP A 45 5.38 -13.63 17.12
CA ASP A 45 5.65 -13.79 18.55
C ASP A 45 4.53 -13.20 19.42
N ILE A 46 3.90 -12.11 18.99
CA ILE A 46 2.73 -11.53 19.67
C ILE A 46 1.54 -12.50 19.58
N PHE A 47 1.26 -13.01 18.40
CA PHE A 47 0.17 -13.98 18.19
C PHE A 47 0.37 -15.27 18.99
N ASP A 48 1.59 -15.84 18.96
CA ASP A 48 1.93 -17.06 19.68
C ASP A 48 1.79 -16.86 21.20
N GLN A 49 2.30 -15.77 21.74
CA GLN A 49 2.21 -15.45 23.17
C GLN A 49 0.77 -15.22 23.62
N ALA A 50 -0.05 -14.63 22.78
CA ALA A 50 -1.47 -14.38 23.04
C ALA A 50 -2.35 -15.61 22.83
N GLY A 51 -1.83 -16.67 22.18
CA GLY A 51 -2.60 -17.85 21.80
C GLY A 51 -3.71 -17.51 20.79
N VAL A 52 -3.42 -16.60 19.84
CA VAL A 52 -4.31 -16.19 18.77
C VAL A 52 -3.86 -16.84 17.47
N GLU A 53 -4.80 -17.39 16.71
CA GLU A 53 -4.52 -17.91 15.38
C GLU A 53 -4.05 -16.79 14.44
N TYR A 54 -3.08 -17.09 13.60
CA TYR A 54 -2.54 -16.11 12.62
C TYR A 54 -3.62 -15.62 11.65
N PRO A 55 -3.48 -14.40 11.10
CA PRO A 55 -4.32 -13.94 10.00
C PRO A 55 -4.12 -14.83 8.76
N THR A 56 -5.12 -14.90 7.88
CA THR A 56 -5.12 -15.79 6.71
C THR A 56 -5.16 -15.00 5.39
N ASN A 57 -4.88 -15.68 4.27
CA ASN A 57 -4.82 -15.08 2.94
C ASN A 57 -6.21 -14.81 2.31
N ASP A 58 -7.28 -15.17 2.97
CA ASP A 58 -8.67 -15.05 2.50
C ASP A 58 -9.55 -14.18 3.41
N MET A 59 -8.94 -13.35 4.26
CA MET A 59 -9.69 -12.48 5.17
C MET A 59 -10.57 -11.51 4.42
N THR A 60 -11.83 -11.44 4.83
CA THR A 60 -12.71 -10.32 4.53
C THR A 60 -12.38 -9.11 5.43
N MET A 61 -12.98 -7.96 5.15
CA MET A 61 -12.87 -6.79 6.05
C MET A 61 -13.43 -7.09 7.45
N ALA A 62 -14.52 -7.87 7.55
CA ALA A 62 -15.09 -8.29 8.83
C ALA A 62 -14.16 -9.22 9.61
N ASP A 63 -13.47 -10.15 8.93
CA ASP A 63 -12.47 -11.02 9.54
C ASP A 63 -11.26 -10.22 10.05
N PHE A 64 -10.87 -9.20 9.30
CA PHE A 64 -9.76 -8.33 9.70
C PHE A 64 -10.10 -7.50 10.95
N ASP A 65 -11.28 -6.86 11.01
CA ASP A 65 -11.75 -6.17 12.23
C ASP A 65 -11.81 -7.13 13.43
N ALA A 66 -12.40 -8.31 13.24
CA ALA A 66 -12.47 -9.32 14.29
C ALA A 66 -11.07 -9.74 14.78
N LYS A 67 -10.11 -9.90 13.87
CA LYS A 67 -8.72 -10.26 14.21
C LYS A 67 -8.00 -9.14 14.95
N ILE A 68 -8.20 -7.87 14.56
CA ILE A 68 -7.68 -6.69 15.25
C ILE A 68 -8.16 -6.68 16.71
N ARG A 69 -9.46 -6.89 16.95
CA ARG A 69 -10.05 -6.89 18.29
C ARG A 69 -9.59 -8.08 19.11
N GLU A 70 -9.55 -9.28 18.53
CA GLU A 70 -9.13 -10.49 19.21
C GLU A 70 -7.69 -10.40 19.72
N VAL A 71 -6.75 -9.98 18.86
CA VAL A 71 -5.35 -9.89 19.27
C VAL A 71 -5.10 -8.75 20.25
N ASN A 72 -5.80 -7.61 20.11
CA ASN A 72 -5.74 -6.52 21.09
C ASN A 72 -6.19 -7.01 22.49
N GLU A 73 -7.34 -7.68 22.58
CA GLU A 73 -7.88 -8.17 23.85
C GLU A 73 -6.92 -9.13 24.54
N LYS A 74 -6.31 -10.06 23.78
CA LYS A 74 -5.46 -11.12 24.35
C LYS A 74 -4.02 -10.72 24.56
N ALA A 75 -3.46 -9.87 23.69
CA ALA A 75 -2.05 -9.47 23.74
C ALA A 75 -1.83 -8.17 24.52
N GLY A 76 -2.85 -7.31 24.65
CA GLY A 76 -2.73 -6.01 25.34
C GLY A 76 -1.91 -4.97 24.57
N VAL A 77 -1.74 -5.16 23.26
CA VAL A 77 -1.13 -4.21 22.32
C VAL A 77 -2.16 -3.77 21.28
N TYR A 78 -1.89 -2.75 20.49
CA TYR A 78 -2.77 -2.43 19.37
C TYR A 78 -2.90 -3.62 18.42
N GLY A 79 -4.13 -3.91 18.00
CA GLY A 79 -4.39 -5.02 17.07
C GLY A 79 -3.84 -4.74 15.68
N ASN A 80 -3.96 -3.51 15.22
CA ASN A 80 -3.36 -3.04 13.98
C ASN A 80 -2.83 -1.60 14.12
N ILE A 81 -1.91 -1.22 13.27
CA ILE A 81 -1.57 0.19 13.05
C ILE A 81 -1.91 0.57 11.61
N TYR A 82 -2.88 1.46 11.46
CA TYR A 82 -3.06 2.22 10.22
C TYR A 82 -2.13 3.42 10.28
N HIS A 83 -1.30 3.59 9.26
CA HIS A 83 -0.54 4.83 9.18
C HIS A 83 -1.47 6.01 8.87
N THR A 84 -1.03 7.23 9.12
CA THR A 84 -1.84 8.44 8.92
C THR A 84 -2.06 8.80 7.43
N TRP A 85 -1.88 7.85 6.53
CA TRP A 85 -2.23 7.98 5.12
C TRP A 85 -3.66 7.50 4.87
N ARG A 86 -4.41 8.23 4.07
CA ARG A 86 -5.77 7.86 3.66
C ARG A 86 -5.84 6.44 3.08
N SER A 87 -4.83 6.03 2.32
CA SER A 87 -4.76 4.70 1.72
C SER A 87 -4.81 3.55 2.72
N THR A 88 -4.27 3.73 3.92
CA THR A 88 -4.24 2.66 4.93
C THR A 88 -5.60 2.35 5.54
N THR A 89 -6.53 3.31 5.52
CA THR A 89 -7.79 3.24 6.25
C THR A 89 -9.00 3.02 5.35
N THR A 90 -9.02 3.57 4.15
CA THR A 90 -10.25 3.66 3.36
C THR A 90 -10.16 3.07 1.95
N LEU A 91 -8.96 2.92 1.38
CA LEU A 91 -8.84 2.47 -0.01
C LEU A 91 -9.15 0.98 -0.22
N PHE A 92 -9.54 0.24 0.82
CA PHE A 92 -10.20 -1.06 0.63
C PHE A 92 -11.41 -0.97 -0.31
N GLY A 93 -12.07 0.19 -0.32
CA GLY A 93 -13.27 0.45 -1.13
C GLY A 93 -13.06 0.42 -2.65
N ILE A 94 -11.82 0.50 -3.14
CA ILE A 94 -11.53 0.38 -4.59
C ILE A 94 -11.21 -1.04 -5.02
N LEU A 95 -11.11 -2.00 -4.08
CA LEU A 95 -10.66 -3.37 -4.37
C LEU A 95 -11.68 -4.23 -5.11
N ASP A 96 -12.92 -3.76 -5.25
CA ASP A 96 -13.94 -4.37 -6.10
C ASP A 96 -13.76 -4.00 -7.60
N GLY A 97 -12.89 -3.03 -7.89
CA GLY A 97 -12.63 -2.55 -9.25
C GLY A 97 -13.75 -1.71 -9.86
N GLN A 98 -14.74 -1.28 -9.07
CA GLN A 98 -15.88 -0.47 -9.55
C GLN A 98 -15.67 1.03 -9.29
N HIS A 99 -14.75 1.37 -8.38
CA HIS A 99 -14.49 2.73 -7.95
C HIS A 99 -13.03 3.09 -8.09
N THR A 100 -12.77 4.38 -8.27
CA THR A 100 -11.44 4.96 -8.21
C THR A 100 -11.47 6.26 -7.40
N VAL A 101 -10.32 6.74 -6.97
CA VAL A 101 -10.22 8.00 -6.22
C VAL A 101 -10.39 9.25 -7.09
N ILE A 102 -10.50 9.08 -8.42
CA ILE A 102 -10.69 10.20 -9.36
C ILE A 102 -12.13 10.31 -9.89
N ASP A 103 -13.07 9.48 -9.41
CA ASP A 103 -14.45 9.42 -9.91
C ASP A 103 -15.32 10.59 -9.46
N GLY A 104 -14.93 11.31 -8.42
CA GLY A 104 -15.70 12.41 -7.85
C GLY A 104 -16.94 11.98 -7.05
N ASN A 105 -17.05 10.72 -6.70
CA ASN A 105 -18.04 10.17 -5.76
C ASN A 105 -17.32 9.25 -4.77
N TYR A 106 -17.44 9.54 -3.50
CA TYR A 106 -16.70 8.87 -2.41
C TYR A 106 -17.62 8.20 -1.38
N ASP A 107 -18.90 8.05 -1.68
CA ASP A 107 -19.88 7.39 -0.78
C ASP A 107 -19.46 5.96 -0.43
N PHE A 108 -18.74 5.30 -1.33
CA PHE A 108 -18.19 3.96 -1.13
C PHE A 108 -17.11 3.87 -0.03
N LEU A 109 -16.54 5.00 0.40
CA LEU A 109 -15.56 5.03 1.49
C LEU A 109 -16.21 5.00 2.88
N LYS A 110 -17.53 5.31 2.99
CA LYS A 110 -18.23 5.44 4.26
C LYS A 110 -18.04 4.24 5.20
N PRO A 111 -18.29 2.99 4.80
CA PRO A 111 -18.16 1.84 5.71
C PRO A 111 -16.77 1.67 6.29
N TYR A 112 -15.72 2.05 5.54
CA TYR A 112 -14.34 1.94 6.00
C TYR A 112 -13.98 3.03 7.01
N TYR A 113 -14.49 4.26 6.84
CA TYR A 113 -14.39 5.30 7.86
C TYR A 113 -15.12 4.89 9.14
N GLU A 114 -16.34 4.39 9.03
CA GLU A 114 -17.12 3.94 10.17
C GLU A 114 -16.41 2.81 10.93
N GLN A 115 -15.82 1.85 10.23
CA GLN A 115 -15.03 0.77 10.83
C GLN A 115 -13.82 1.32 11.58
N VAL A 116 -12.95 2.08 10.93
CA VAL A 116 -11.69 2.57 11.56
C VAL A 116 -11.96 3.51 12.72
N LEU A 117 -13.01 4.34 12.66
CA LEU A 117 -13.41 5.20 13.78
C LEU A 117 -13.97 4.38 14.97
N SER A 118 -14.71 3.29 14.70
CA SER A 118 -15.12 2.34 15.74
C SER A 118 -13.91 1.67 16.41
N GLU A 119 -12.95 1.20 15.63
CA GLU A 119 -11.70 0.61 16.14
C GLU A 119 -10.90 1.62 16.98
N GLN A 120 -10.85 2.90 16.54
CA GLN A 120 -10.22 3.98 17.28
C GLN A 120 -10.94 4.28 18.61
N ALA A 121 -12.26 4.38 18.58
CA ALA A 121 -13.07 4.64 19.78
C ALA A 121 -12.95 3.53 20.82
N ASP A 122 -12.82 2.27 20.36
CA ASP A 122 -12.63 1.11 21.24
C ASP A 122 -11.17 0.96 21.71
N GLY A 123 -10.24 1.78 21.21
CA GLY A 123 -8.83 1.79 21.61
C GLY A 123 -8.04 0.56 21.10
N VAL A 124 -8.56 -0.17 20.12
CA VAL A 124 -7.88 -1.35 19.55
C VAL A 124 -6.83 -0.99 18.49
N ILE A 125 -6.85 0.27 18.04
CA ILE A 125 -5.84 0.91 17.20
C ILE A 125 -5.41 2.25 17.82
N PRO A 126 -4.24 2.82 17.44
CA PRO A 126 -3.84 4.14 17.90
C PRO A 126 -4.82 5.24 17.46
N ASN A 127 -5.04 6.23 18.32
CA ASN A 127 -5.80 7.42 17.94
C ASN A 127 -5.08 8.21 16.84
N TYR A 128 -5.81 8.59 15.78
CA TYR A 128 -5.23 9.28 14.62
C TYR A 128 -4.56 10.61 14.94
N GLY A 129 -5.24 11.46 15.73
CA GLY A 129 -4.71 12.75 16.15
C GLY A 129 -3.45 12.62 17.01
N GLU A 130 -3.40 11.62 17.89
CA GLU A 130 -2.21 11.31 18.68
C GLU A 130 -1.07 10.78 17.83
N GLN A 131 -1.34 9.94 16.82
CA GLN A 131 -0.31 9.50 15.87
C GLN A 131 0.33 10.68 15.14
N LYS A 132 -0.49 11.61 14.60
CA LYS A 132 0.02 12.79 13.89
C LYS A 132 0.85 13.71 14.79
N THR A 133 0.41 13.94 16.01
CA THR A 133 1.09 14.86 16.94
C THR A 133 2.35 14.25 17.56
N SER A 134 2.36 12.95 17.84
CA SER A 134 3.54 12.25 18.37
C SER A 134 4.55 11.86 17.29
N GLY A 135 4.15 11.87 16.00
CA GLY A 135 4.96 11.38 14.91
C GLY A 135 5.12 9.85 14.92
N LEU A 136 4.17 9.12 15.51
CA LEU A 136 4.20 7.65 15.55
C LEU A 136 4.13 7.10 14.13
N HIS A 137 5.23 6.52 13.68
CA HIS A 137 5.35 5.93 12.35
C HIS A 137 5.02 4.43 12.40
N TYR A 138 4.35 3.92 11.38
CA TYR A 138 3.95 2.50 11.31
C TYR A 138 5.12 1.54 11.53
N SER A 139 6.29 1.82 10.95
CA SER A 139 7.45 0.94 11.07
C SER A 139 7.90 0.84 12.52
N GLY A 140 8.09 1.98 13.19
CA GLY A 140 8.51 1.99 14.60
C GLY A 140 7.49 1.34 15.53
N ALA A 141 6.19 1.55 15.30
CA ALA A 141 5.14 0.91 16.09
C ALA A 141 5.15 -0.61 15.94
N PHE A 142 5.32 -1.11 14.71
CA PHE A 142 5.37 -2.54 14.45
C PHE A 142 6.70 -3.17 14.92
N GLU A 143 7.84 -2.54 14.62
CA GLU A 143 9.18 -2.99 15.01
C GLU A 143 9.36 -3.08 16.53
N ASN A 144 8.72 -2.19 17.28
CA ASN A 144 8.76 -2.17 18.75
C ASN A 144 7.64 -3.00 19.41
N GLY A 145 6.84 -3.74 18.64
CA GLY A 145 5.77 -4.59 19.17
C GLY A 145 4.60 -3.83 19.79
N GLN A 146 4.41 -2.56 19.43
CA GLN A 146 3.27 -1.76 19.89
C GLN A 146 1.98 -2.12 19.18
N ALA A 147 2.07 -2.68 17.97
CA ALA A 147 0.97 -3.20 17.20
C ALA A 147 1.26 -4.63 16.73
N ALA A 148 0.25 -5.51 16.80
CA ALA A 148 0.36 -6.89 16.38
C ALA A 148 0.33 -7.06 14.86
N MET A 149 -0.39 -6.17 14.17
CA MET A 149 -0.50 -6.14 12.71
C MET A 149 -0.23 -4.73 12.16
N CYS A 150 0.10 -4.69 10.86
CA CYS A 150 0.25 -3.47 10.09
C CYS A 150 -0.13 -3.75 8.63
N ASN A 151 -1.14 -3.06 8.11
CA ASN A 151 -1.46 -3.11 6.69
C ASN A 151 -0.63 -2.07 5.94
N MET A 152 0.27 -2.55 5.08
CA MET A 152 1.25 -1.68 4.43
C MET A 152 1.72 -2.28 3.09
N GLY A 153 2.31 -1.43 2.26
CA GLY A 153 2.87 -1.84 1.00
C GLY A 153 4.10 -2.75 1.13
N SER A 154 4.37 -3.49 0.09
CA SER A 154 5.42 -4.51 0.03
C SER A 154 6.85 -3.97 0.27
N TRP A 155 7.07 -2.66 0.13
CA TRP A 155 8.35 -2.02 0.49
C TRP A 155 8.75 -2.21 1.96
N PHE A 156 7.78 -2.46 2.84
CA PHE A 156 8.05 -2.64 4.27
C PHE A 156 8.78 -3.97 4.55
N ILE A 157 8.70 -4.96 3.66
CA ILE A 157 9.48 -6.22 3.76
C ILE A 157 10.98 -5.89 3.83
N ALA A 158 11.50 -5.13 2.87
CA ALA A 158 12.92 -4.76 2.85
C ALA A 158 13.33 -3.93 4.08
N THR A 159 12.43 -3.09 4.59
CA THR A 159 12.66 -2.33 5.83
C THR A 159 12.80 -3.25 7.04
N LEU A 160 11.90 -4.22 7.20
CA LEU A 160 11.95 -5.21 8.29
C LEU A 160 13.17 -6.13 8.18
N GLN A 161 13.53 -6.56 6.97
CA GLN A 161 14.75 -7.33 6.74
C GLN A 161 16.00 -6.55 7.20
N LYS A 162 16.08 -5.27 6.83
CA LYS A 162 17.17 -4.40 7.28
C LYS A 162 17.18 -4.21 8.79
N TYR A 163 16.01 -3.91 9.39
CA TYR A 163 15.86 -3.78 10.85
C TYR A 163 16.37 -5.04 11.55
N ASN A 164 15.93 -6.21 11.10
CA ASN A 164 16.32 -7.50 11.69
C ASN A 164 17.81 -7.79 11.53
N ALA A 165 18.40 -7.47 10.38
CA ALA A 165 19.84 -7.65 10.13
C ALA A 165 20.71 -6.78 11.05
N GLU A 166 20.20 -5.59 11.42
CA GLU A 166 20.89 -4.64 12.28
C GLU A 166 20.54 -4.79 13.77
N ALA A 167 19.55 -5.62 14.10
CA ALA A 167 18.96 -5.74 15.45
C ALA A 167 20.01 -5.99 16.55
N ALA A 168 20.91 -6.96 16.34
CA ALA A 168 21.93 -7.30 17.33
C ALA A 168 22.91 -6.14 17.59
N SER A 169 23.30 -5.38 16.56
CA SER A 169 24.18 -4.21 16.69
C SER A 169 23.48 -3.02 17.33
N ASN A 170 22.17 -2.91 17.17
CA ASN A 170 21.36 -1.85 17.74
C ASN A 170 20.83 -2.17 19.15
N GLY A 171 21.07 -3.39 19.66
CA GLY A 171 20.60 -3.83 20.97
C GLY A 171 19.09 -3.98 21.08
N VAL A 172 18.43 -4.24 19.95
CA VAL A 172 16.99 -4.50 19.84
C VAL A 172 16.71 -5.95 19.47
N GLN A 173 15.47 -6.40 19.65
CA GLN A 173 15.07 -7.74 19.21
C GLN A 173 14.63 -7.69 17.75
N PRO A 174 14.98 -8.69 16.92
CA PRO A 174 14.42 -8.83 15.60
C PRO A 174 12.92 -9.14 15.69
N VAL A 175 12.17 -8.72 14.67
CA VAL A 175 10.73 -9.02 14.54
C VAL A 175 10.56 -10.32 13.76
N ASN A 176 9.93 -11.30 14.38
CA ASN A 176 9.50 -12.53 13.72
C ASN A 176 8.16 -12.27 13.01
N PHE A 177 8.22 -11.81 11.77
CA PHE A 177 7.03 -11.41 11.04
C PHE A 177 6.60 -12.41 9.96
N GLY A 178 5.32 -12.40 9.66
CA GLY A 178 4.73 -13.01 8.47
C GLY A 178 3.94 -11.97 7.70
N ILE A 179 3.53 -12.33 6.50
CA ILE A 179 2.64 -11.52 5.66
C ILE A 179 1.47 -12.37 5.18
N VAL A 180 0.31 -11.74 5.02
CA VAL A 180 -0.85 -12.33 4.35
C VAL A 180 -1.43 -11.32 3.35
N LYS A 181 -2.22 -11.81 2.39
CA LYS A 181 -2.91 -10.97 1.42
C LYS A 181 -3.72 -9.87 2.10
N TYR A 182 -3.89 -8.78 1.38
CA TYR A 182 -4.68 -7.64 1.83
C TYR A 182 -6.15 -8.07 2.03
N PRO A 183 -6.83 -7.65 3.10
CA PRO A 183 -8.23 -7.97 3.31
C PRO A 183 -9.09 -7.40 2.20
N HIS A 184 -10.11 -8.11 1.80
CA HIS A 184 -10.95 -7.69 0.70
C HIS A 184 -12.38 -7.39 1.17
N PRO A 185 -13.07 -6.39 0.57
CA PRO A 185 -14.48 -6.16 0.80
C PRO A 185 -15.33 -7.28 0.22
N ASP A 186 -16.58 -7.38 0.67
CA ASP A 186 -17.53 -8.33 0.14
C ASP A 186 -17.71 -8.14 -1.38
N GLY A 187 -17.62 -9.24 -2.12
CA GLY A 187 -17.74 -9.23 -3.57
C GLY A 187 -16.44 -9.00 -4.34
N ALA A 188 -15.37 -8.53 -3.69
CA ALA A 188 -14.05 -8.50 -4.30
C ALA A 188 -13.34 -9.86 -4.15
N PRO A 189 -12.57 -10.31 -5.14
CA PRO A 189 -11.84 -11.58 -5.03
C PRO A 189 -10.69 -11.45 -4.01
N ALA A 190 -10.45 -12.53 -3.25
CA ALA A 190 -9.27 -12.64 -2.41
C ALA A 190 -7.99 -12.44 -3.24
N GLY A 191 -7.06 -11.66 -2.72
CA GLY A 191 -5.84 -11.27 -3.43
C GLY A 191 -5.94 -10.00 -4.27
N SER A 192 -7.12 -9.34 -4.31
CA SER A 192 -7.22 -7.95 -4.74
C SER A 192 -6.46 -7.05 -3.75
N THR A 193 -5.69 -6.11 -4.26
CA THR A 193 -4.86 -5.24 -3.41
C THR A 193 -4.67 -3.86 -4.01
N LEU A 194 -4.22 -2.94 -3.16
CA LEU A 194 -3.76 -1.63 -3.61
C LEU A 194 -2.41 -1.75 -4.31
N GLY A 195 -2.16 -0.85 -5.25
CA GLY A 195 -0.88 -0.71 -5.93
C GLY A 195 -0.30 0.69 -5.80
N THR A 196 1.00 0.71 -5.53
CA THR A 196 1.81 1.93 -5.55
C THR A 196 2.90 1.77 -6.60
N VAL A 197 2.83 2.57 -7.65
CA VAL A 197 3.76 2.47 -8.78
C VAL A 197 4.81 3.57 -8.72
N THR A 198 6.08 3.18 -8.81
CA THR A 198 7.17 4.12 -9.01
C THR A 198 7.64 4.06 -10.46
N SER A 199 7.54 5.18 -11.14
CA SER A 199 7.86 5.30 -12.56
C SER A 199 9.08 6.18 -12.80
N LEU A 200 9.78 5.93 -13.89
CA LEU A 200 10.87 6.73 -14.40
C LEU A 200 10.40 7.53 -15.61
N ALA A 201 10.70 8.80 -15.63
CA ALA A 201 10.39 9.71 -16.73
C ALA A 201 11.65 10.41 -17.23
N VAL A 202 11.66 10.79 -18.49
CA VAL A 202 12.76 11.55 -19.10
C VAL A 202 12.32 12.99 -19.31
N ASN A 203 13.12 13.95 -18.85
CA ASN A 203 12.88 15.36 -19.11
C ASN A 203 13.11 15.65 -20.61
N ALA A 204 12.10 16.19 -21.28
CA ALA A 204 12.15 16.52 -22.70
C ALA A 204 13.22 17.56 -23.05
N ASN A 205 13.70 18.32 -22.07
CA ASN A 205 14.78 19.31 -22.24
C ASN A 205 16.18 18.73 -21.93
N SER A 206 16.29 17.43 -21.63
CA SER A 206 17.60 16.80 -21.39
C SER A 206 18.45 16.81 -22.67
N GLU A 207 19.71 17.13 -22.54
CA GLU A 207 20.68 17.00 -23.63
C GLU A 207 21.12 15.55 -23.88
N LYS A 208 20.73 14.62 -23.01
CA LYS A 208 21.09 13.18 -23.02
C LYS A 208 19.87 12.27 -23.12
N LYS A 209 18.84 12.69 -23.88
CA LYS A 209 17.57 11.97 -23.95
C LYS A 209 17.72 10.51 -24.39
N GLU A 210 18.53 10.24 -25.41
CA GLU A 210 18.72 8.86 -25.91
C GLU A 210 19.28 7.94 -24.82
N ALA A 211 20.34 8.35 -24.13
CA ALA A 211 20.90 7.56 -23.04
C ALA A 211 19.96 7.42 -21.86
N ALA A 212 19.13 8.45 -21.57
CA ALA A 212 18.12 8.38 -20.52
C ALA A 212 17.00 7.42 -20.90
N LEU A 213 16.52 7.44 -22.15
CA LEU A 213 15.52 6.48 -22.64
C LEU A 213 16.03 5.06 -22.64
N ASP A 214 17.29 4.82 -23.03
CA ASP A 214 17.92 3.50 -22.96
C ASP A 214 17.96 2.98 -21.52
N PHE A 215 18.32 3.83 -20.57
CA PHE A 215 18.33 3.47 -19.15
C PHE A 215 16.93 3.15 -18.62
N VAL A 216 15.94 3.99 -18.92
CA VAL A 216 14.54 3.77 -18.51
C VAL A 216 14.00 2.46 -19.10
N ASN A 217 14.25 2.19 -20.38
CA ASN A 217 13.85 0.95 -21.03
C ASN A 217 14.57 -0.27 -20.44
N TRP A 218 15.84 -0.13 -20.06
CA TRP A 218 16.55 -1.20 -19.37
C TRP A 218 15.97 -1.49 -17.99
N CYS A 219 15.65 -0.45 -17.20
CA CYS A 219 14.99 -0.63 -15.90
C CYS A 219 13.66 -1.38 -16.01
N ALA A 220 12.94 -1.23 -17.11
CA ALA A 220 11.68 -1.89 -17.43
C ALA A 220 11.86 -3.23 -18.19
N SER A 221 13.09 -3.74 -18.28
CA SER A 221 13.40 -5.05 -18.88
C SER A 221 13.42 -6.15 -17.81
N GLU A 222 13.47 -7.41 -18.26
CA GLU A 222 13.65 -8.56 -17.36
C GLU A 222 14.96 -8.47 -16.55
N ASP A 223 16.05 -8.01 -17.17
CA ASP A 223 17.34 -7.87 -16.50
C ASP A 223 17.32 -6.76 -15.44
N GLY A 224 16.71 -5.61 -15.76
CA GLY A 224 16.47 -4.54 -14.80
C GLY A 224 15.59 -5.00 -13.64
N ALA A 225 14.52 -5.73 -13.93
CA ALA A 225 13.62 -6.30 -12.93
C ALA A 225 14.35 -7.25 -11.95
N LYS A 226 15.26 -8.09 -12.43
CA LYS A 226 16.09 -8.96 -11.58
C LYS A 226 17.00 -8.16 -10.65
N CYS A 227 17.56 -7.05 -11.12
CA CYS A 227 18.38 -6.17 -10.29
C CYS A 227 17.55 -5.52 -9.18
N VAL A 228 16.31 -5.10 -9.49
CA VAL A 228 15.35 -4.55 -8.49
C VAL A 228 14.97 -5.63 -7.48
N ALA A 229 14.66 -6.84 -7.95
CA ALA A 229 14.30 -7.98 -7.10
C ALA A 229 15.44 -8.39 -6.15
N ALA A 230 16.69 -8.33 -6.61
CA ALA A 230 17.87 -8.72 -5.83
C ALA A 230 18.13 -7.88 -4.57
N VAL A 231 17.50 -6.69 -4.48
CA VAL A 231 17.54 -5.83 -3.28
C VAL A 231 16.24 -5.91 -2.47
N GLY A 232 15.43 -6.94 -2.66
CA GLY A 232 14.19 -7.16 -1.91
C GLY A 232 13.05 -6.24 -2.30
N THR A 233 13.11 -5.62 -3.49
CA THR A 233 12.10 -4.68 -3.99
C THR A 233 11.33 -5.32 -5.15
N PHE A 234 10.03 -5.06 -5.21
CA PHE A 234 9.14 -5.62 -6.23
C PHE A 234 9.25 -4.83 -7.55
N PRO A 235 9.75 -5.45 -8.63
CA PRO A 235 9.80 -4.79 -9.93
C PRO A 235 8.42 -4.71 -10.56
N ALA A 236 8.20 -3.70 -11.41
CA ALA A 236 6.97 -3.58 -12.19
C ALA A 236 6.84 -4.69 -13.25
N VAL A 237 7.96 -5.21 -13.73
CA VAL A 237 8.01 -6.41 -14.57
C VAL A 237 8.13 -7.64 -13.67
N ALA A 238 6.98 -8.12 -13.19
CA ALA A 238 6.91 -9.28 -12.31
C ALA A 238 6.99 -10.61 -13.09
N SER A 239 7.66 -11.59 -12.50
CA SER A 239 7.76 -12.96 -13.00
C SER A 239 7.99 -13.94 -11.84
N ASP A 240 7.78 -15.24 -12.08
CA ASP A 240 8.12 -16.28 -11.10
C ASP A 240 9.60 -16.21 -10.68
N GLU A 241 10.47 -15.82 -11.60
CA GLU A 241 11.90 -15.67 -11.32
C GLU A 241 12.16 -14.49 -10.38
N THR A 242 11.55 -13.33 -10.60
CA THR A 242 11.69 -12.17 -9.69
C THR A 242 11.08 -12.44 -8.32
N ASN A 243 9.93 -13.11 -8.25
CA ASN A 243 9.32 -13.51 -6.98
C ASN A 243 10.23 -14.51 -6.24
N LYS A 244 10.85 -15.45 -6.93
CA LYS A 244 11.83 -16.37 -6.34
C LYS A 244 13.08 -15.67 -5.83
N ILE A 245 13.58 -14.68 -6.55
CA ILE A 245 14.73 -13.87 -6.10
C ILE A 245 14.36 -13.16 -4.80
N ILE A 246 13.21 -12.47 -4.74
CA ILE A 246 12.76 -11.72 -3.56
C ILE A 246 12.56 -12.67 -2.37
N SER A 247 11.84 -13.77 -2.56
CA SER A 247 11.56 -14.73 -1.48
C SER A 247 12.80 -15.49 -0.98
N SER A 248 13.91 -15.41 -1.72
CA SER A 248 15.20 -16.00 -1.34
C SER A 248 16.14 -15.00 -0.64
N THR A 249 15.73 -13.74 -0.46
CA THR A 249 16.52 -12.76 0.27
C THR A 249 16.55 -13.08 1.77
N ASP A 250 17.66 -12.79 2.42
CA ASP A 250 17.85 -13.05 3.84
C ASP A 250 16.77 -12.33 4.68
N GLY A 251 16.11 -13.09 5.59
CA GLY A 251 15.09 -12.55 6.47
C GLY A 251 13.71 -12.38 5.82
N PHE A 252 13.50 -12.86 4.59
CA PHE A 252 12.16 -12.95 4.00
C PHE A 252 11.34 -14.03 4.76
N PRO A 253 10.06 -13.78 5.11
CA PRO A 253 9.23 -14.78 5.75
C PRO A 253 8.92 -15.91 4.75
N SER A 254 9.44 -17.12 5.04
CA SER A 254 9.44 -18.26 4.10
C SER A 254 8.37 -19.30 4.42
N ASP A 255 7.41 -19.01 5.30
CA ASP A 255 6.26 -19.87 5.52
C ASP A 255 5.28 -19.83 4.34
N ASP A 256 4.49 -20.91 4.20
CA ASP A 256 3.59 -21.07 3.04
C ASP A 256 2.58 -19.92 2.90
N ALA A 257 2.07 -19.37 4.01
CA ALA A 257 1.13 -18.26 3.99
C ALA A 257 1.79 -16.98 3.45
N SER A 258 3.02 -16.69 3.88
CA SER A 258 3.78 -15.53 3.42
C SER A 258 4.18 -15.64 1.94
N LEU A 259 4.52 -16.84 1.47
CA LEU A 259 4.80 -17.07 0.05
C LEU A 259 3.53 -16.94 -0.80
N GLU A 260 2.40 -17.44 -0.33
CA GLU A 260 1.11 -17.30 -1.01
C GLU A 260 0.64 -15.84 -1.05
N ALA A 261 1.00 -15.00 -0.07
CA ALA A 261 0.65 -13.58 -0.06
C ALA A 261 1.23 -12.80 -1.24
N LEU A 262 2.28 -13.32 -1.90
CA LEU A 262 2.86 -12.71 -3.11
C LEU A 262 1.98 -12.88 -4.36
N ASN A 263 1.02 -13.81 -4.33
CA ASN A 263 0.14 -14.15 -5.46
C ASN A 263 -1.09 -13.22 -5.46
N THR A 264 -0.92 -11.99 -5.94
CA THR A 264 -2.01 -11.03 -6.10
C THR A 264 -2.88 -11.39 -7.31
N THR A 265 -4.20 -11.16 -7.23
CA THR A 265 -5.15 -11.42 -8.32
C THR A 265 -5.45 -10.17 -9.13
N ALA A 266 -5.55 -9.03 -8.47
CA ALA A 266 -5.76 -7.73 -9.10
C ALA A 266 -5.08 -6.63 -8.28
N ILE A 267 -4.52 -5.64 -8.98
CA ILE A 267 -3.87 -4.48 -8.36
C ILE A 267 -4.59 -3.23 -8.84
N TYR A 268 -5.11 -2.45 -7.88
CA TYR A 268 -5.78 -1.18 -8.11
C TYR A 268 -4.93 -0.03 -7.59
N LEU A 269 -4.62 0.95 -8.45
CA LEU A 269 -3.73 2.05 -8.08
C LEU A 269 -4.39 2.97 -7.03
N GLU A 270 -3.63 3.32 -6.00
CA GLU A 270 -4.03 4.30 -4.98
C GLU A 270 -4.40 5.66 -5.59
N MET A 271 -3.72 6.04 -6.66
CA MET A 271 -4.01 7.22 -7.47
C MET A 271 -3.79 6.88 -8.94
N PRO A 272 -4.88 6.74 -9.72
CA PRO A 272 -4.80 6.62 -11.17
C PRO A 272 -4.22 7.87 -11.82
N LEU A 273 -3.78 7.75 -13.08
CA LEU A 273 -3.30 8.90 -13.84
C LEU A 273 -4.46 9.88 -14.11
N SER A 274 -4.27 11.13 -13.69
CA SER A 274 -5.18 12.23 -13.94
C SER A 274 -4.39 13.54 -13.93
N ASP A 275 -4.75 14.49 -14.79
CA ASP A 275 -4.20 15.85 -14.76
C ASP A 275 -4.64 16.63 -13.51
N LYS A 276 -5.68 16.14 -12.80
CA LYS A 276 -6.20 16.66 -11.53
C LYS A 276 -5.77 15.86 -10.29
N ALA A 277 -4.91 14.86 -10.46
CA ALA A 277 -4.53 13.95 -9.37
C ALA A 277 -4.05 14.68 -8.10
N SER A 278 -3.20 15.70 -8.27
CA SER A 278 -2.62 16.46 -7.16
C SER A 278 -3.67 17.27 -6.39
N GLU A 279 -4.59 17.91 -7.11
CA GLU A 279 -5.68 18.68 -6.52
C GLU A 279 -6.69 17.77 -5.82
N ILE A 280 -7.05 16.65 -6.44
CA ILE A 280 -7.92 15.62 -5.85
C ILE A 280 -7.28 15.08 -4.56
N GLU A 281 -6.00 14.68 -4.62
CA GLU A 281 -5.27 14.18 -3.45
C GLU A 281 -5.30 15.18 -2.29
N THR A 282 -5.13 16.47 -2.59
CA THR A 282 -5.16 17.53 -1.57
C THR A 282 -6.54 17.62 -0.89
N ILE A 283 -7.62 17.59 -1.68
CA ILE A 283 -8.99 17.63 -1.17
C ILE A 283 -9.24 16.41 -0.29
N LEU A 284 -8.98 15.22 -0.82
CA LEU A 284 -9.26 13.96 -0.11
C LEU A 284 -8.46 13.83 1.20
N ASN A 285 -7.21 14.27 1.21
CA ASN A 285 -6.39 14.23 2.44
C ASN A 285 -6.87 15.25 3.49
N THR A 286 -7.35 16.42 3.05
CA THR A 286 -7.89 17.44 3.96
C THR A 286 -9.14 16.92 4.67
N GLU A 287 -10.09 16.39 3.91
CA GLU A 287 -11.34 15.85 4.48
C GLU A 287 -11.07 14.56 5.28
N HIS A 288 -10.10 13.74 4.85
CA HIS A 288 -9.66 12.58 5.62
C HIS A 288 -9.15 12.98 7.02
N ASP A 289 -8.30 14.01 7.07
CA ASP A 289 -7.80 14.52 8.36
C ASP A 289 -8.95 15.02 9.25
N ALA A 290 -9.94 15.71 8.67
CA ALA A 290 -11.11 16.22 9.42
C ALA A 290 -11.98 15.09 9.97
N ILE A 291 -12.26 14.06 9.16
CA ILE A 291 -13.01 12.87 9.59
C ILE A 291 -12.25 12.12 10.68
N MET A 292 -10.98 11.79 10.45
CA MET A 292 -10.19 10.95 11.36
C MET A 292 -9.86 11.63 12.71
N THR A 293 -9.86 12.97 12.74
CA THR A 293 -9.75 13.75 13.98
C THR A 293 -11.12 14.05 14.61
N GLU A 294 -12.20 13.54 14.01
CA GLU A 294 -13.59 13.76 14.46
C GLU A 294 -13.98 15.25 14.49
N SER A 295 -13.29 16.10 13.68
CA SER A 295 -13.67 17.50 13.49
C SER A 295 -14.90 17.65 12.60
N GLU A 296 -15.17 16.63 11.77
CA GLU A 296 -16.36 16.47 10.96
C GLU A 296 -16.88 15.04 11.10
N THR A 297 -18.17 14.86 10.85
CA THR A 297 -18.75 13.53 10.74
C THR A 297 -18.34 12.87 9.42
N VAL A 298 -18.42 11.55 9.35
CA VAL A 298 -18.14 10.80 8.10
C VAL A 298 -19.02 11.32 6.94
N ASP A 299 -20.31 11.58 7.21
CA ASP A 299 -21.24 12.05 6.17
C ASP A 299 -20.88 13.46 5.69
N GLU A 300 -20.51 14.37 6.58
CA GLU A 300 -20.06 15.72 6.23
C GLU A 300 -18.79 15.69 5.40
N GLY A 301 -17.76 14.99 5.85
CA GLY A 301 -16.49 14.91 5.13
C GLY A 301 -16.62 14.25 3.75
N ILE A 302 -17.40 13.18 3.62
CA ILE A 302 -17.70 12.56 2.30
C ILE A 302 -18.47 13.53 1.40
N ALA A 303 -19.48 14.24 1.92
CA ALA A 303 -20.20 15.23 1.14
C ALA A 303 -19.28 16.36 0.64
N ASN A 304 -18.36 16.82 1.50
CA ASN A 304 -17.33 17.81 1.13
C ASN A 304 -16.36 17.28 0.05
N MET A 305 -15.90 16.03 0.16
CA MET A 305 -15.09 15.37 -0.88
C MET A 305 -15.83 15.38 -2.22
N ASN A 306 -17.08 14.93 -2.23
CA ASN A 306 -17.91 14.86 -3.43
C ASN A 306 -18.10 16.26 -4.07
N GLU A 307 -18.50 17.25 -3.28
CA GLU A 307 -18.72 18.61 -3.78
C GLU A 307 -17.46 19.22 -4.36
N GLN A 308 -16.35 19.19 -3.61
CA GLN A 308 -15.10 19.84 -4.03
C GLN A 308 -14.50 19.18 -5.26
N VAL A 309 -14.47 17.83 -5.31
CA VAL A 309 -13.89 17.12 -6.46
C VAL A 309 -14.79 17.24 -7.69
N GLN A 310 -16.12 17.16 -7.56
CA GLN A 310 -17.04 17.40 -8.68
C GLN A 310 -16.89 18.81 -9.23
N ALA A 311 -16.73 19.83 -8.38
CA ALA A 311 -16.46 21.20 -8.82
C ALA A 311 -15.11 21.34 -9.53
N LEU A 312 -14.11 20.53 -9.19
CA LEU A 312 -12.80 20.50 -9.84
C LEU A 312 -12.86 19.81 -11.21
N LEU A 313 -13.71 18.79 -11.35
CA LEU A 313 -13.85 18.02 -12.59
C LEU A 313 -14.76 18.71 -13.62
N GLY A 314 -15.65 19.63 -13.23
CA GLY A 314 -16.52 20.44 -14.10
C GLY A 314 -17.88 19.83 -14.20
#